data_256cd044809bcd22b516de58d3e84621
#
_entry.id   256cd044809bcd22b516de58d3e84621
#
_cell.length_a   1.000
_cell.length_b   1.000
_cell.length_c   1.000
_cell.angle_alpha   90.00
_cell.angle_beta   90.00
_cell.angle_gamma   90.00
#
_symmetry.space_group_name_H-M   'P 1'
#
loop_
_entity.id
_entity.type
_entity.pdbx_description
1 polymer ?
#
loop_
_entity_poly.entity_id
_entity_poly.type
_entity_poly.pdbx_seq_one_letter_code
_entity_poly.pdbx_strand_id
1 'polypeptide(L)'
;MANYYSDHKEIEFHLSHPLMKRIVDLKEKGYEDKDKFEDAPVDYQDAIENYKQILEITGDVAANIIEPNSESVDLEGPHLENGRMIYASKTFENLDATRKAGLHGISMPRRYGGQNLPNTVFSMLSE
;
A
#
# COMPACT_ATOMS: atom_id res chain seq x y z
N MET A 1 -14.33 10.02 -9.11
CA MET A 1 -13.93 10.14 -7.70
C MET A 1 -12.43 10.35 -7.64
N ALA A 2 -11.95 11.12 -6.66
CA ALA A 2 -10.52 11.32 -6.47
C ALA A 2 -9.82 10.00 -6.12
N ASN A 3 -8.63 9.81 -6.68
CA ASN A 3 -7.78 8.66 -6.37
C ASN A 3 -6.32 9.08 -6.53
N TYR A 4 -5.56 9.00 -5.47
CA TYR A 4 -4.17 9.48 -5.46
C TYR A 4 -3.26 8.77 -6.47
N TYR A 5 -3.53 7.52 -6.81
CA TYR A 5 -2.75 6.81 -7.82
C TYR A 5 -3.14 7.24 -9.25
N SER A 6 -4.41 7.18 -9.59
CA SER A 6 -4.86 7.51 -10.96
C SER A 6 -4.72 8.98 -11.31
N ASP A 7 -4.74 9.86 -10.31
CA ASP A 7 -4.62 11.31 -10.48
C ASP A 7 -3.15 11.78 -10.56
N HIS A 8 -2.18 10.93 -10.16
CA HIS A 8 -0.75 11.21 -10.16
C HIS A 8 0.00 10.30 -11.14
N LYS A 9 0.19 10.78 -12.35
CA LYS A 9 0.82 10.02 -13.45
C LYS A 9 2.29 9.68 -13.19
N GLU A 10 2.94 10.36 -12.28
CA GLU A 10 4.32 10.13 -11.87
C GLU A 10 4.50 8.72 -11.30
N ILE A 11 3.54 8.24 -10.52
CA ILE A 11 3.59 6.90 -9.92
C ILE A 11 3.57 5.83 -11.03
N GLU A 12 2.69 5.97 -11.99
CA GLU A 12 2.63 5.05 -13.14
C GLU A 12 3.89 5.13 -14.01
N PHE A 13 4.44 6.33 -14.20
CA PHE A 13 5.71 6.53 -14.89
C PHE A 13 6.84 5.73 -14.23
N HIS A 14 6.98 5.81 -12.92
CA HIS A 14 7.99 5.04 -12.18
C HIS A 14 7.72 3.53 -12.21
N LEU A 15 6.48 3.11 -12.07
CA LEU A 15 6.11 1.70 -12.15
C LEU A 15 6.42 1.09 -13.54
N SER A 16 6.33 1.89 -14.59
CA SER A 16 6.62 1.49 -15.97
C SER A 16 8.11 1.55 -16.33
N HIS A 17 8.99 1.94 -15.40
CA HIS A 17 10.41 2.05 -15.66
C HIS A 17 11.03 0.70 -16.07
N PRO A 18 11.91 0.66 -17.09
CA PRO A 18 12.49 -0.60 -17.59
C PRO A 18 13.20 -1.46 -16.53
N LEU A 19 13.80 -0.82 -15.52
CA LEU A 19 14.46 -1.53 -14.41
C LEU A 19 13.50 -2.24 -13.47
N MET A 20 12.20 -1.93 -13.51
CA MET A 20 11.20 -2.59 -12.66
C MET A 20 11.17 -4.09 -12.91
N LYS A 21 11.35 -4.53 -14.16
CA LYS A 21 11.39 -5.97 -14.46
C LYS A 21 12.48 -6.69 -13.67
N ARG A 22 13.67 -6.11 -13.59
CA ARG A 22 14.77 -6.69 -12.82
C ARG A 22 14.48 -6.69 -11.32
N ILE A 23 13.92 -5.61 -10.80
CA ILE A 23 13.54 -5.49 -9.38
C ILE A 23 12.51 -6.55 -9.01
N VAL A 24 11.47 -6.71 -9.82
CA VAL A 24 10.39 -7.67 -9.59
C VAL A 24 10.90 -9.12 -9.71
N ASP A 25 11.66 -9.43 -10.75
CA ASP A 25 12.23 -10.77 -10.95
C ASP A 25 13.12 -11.18 -9.76
N LEU A 26 13.90 -10.25 -9.21
CA LEU A 26 14.72 -10.50 -8.02
C LEU A 26 13.87 -10.67 -6.75
N LYS A 27 12.86 -9.82 -6.56
CA LYS A 27 11.97 -9.89 -5.39
C LYS A 27 11.16 -11.17 -5.39
N GLU A 28 10.62 -11.56 -6.53
CA GLU A 28 9.80 -12.77 -6.72
C GLU A 28 10.63 -14.05 -6.90
N LYS A 29 11.97 -13.92 -6.97
CA LYS A 29 12.90 -15.06 -7.11
C LYS A 29 12.49 -16.01 -8.23
N GLY A 30 12.23 -15.47 -9.43
CA GLY A 30 11.75 -16.24 -10.55
C GLY A 30 10.32 -16.76 -10.38
N TYR A 31 9.51 -16.08 -9.60
CA TYR A 31 8.08 -16.43 -9.35
C TYR A 31 7.92 -17.79 -8.65
N GLU A 32 8.78 -18.05 -7.66
CA GLU A 32 8.81 -19.32 -6.93
C GLU A 32 7.53 -19.60 -6.11
N ASP A 33 6.75 -18.56 -5.82
CA ASP A 33 5.53 -18.68 -5.03
C ASP A 33 4.26 -18.98 -5.85
N LYS A 34 4.35 -18.96 -7.19
CA LYS A 34 3.19 -19.09 -8.09
C LYS A 34 2.32 -20.34 -7.86
N ASP A 35 2.94 -21.42 -7.42
CA ASP A 35 2.25 -22.70 -7.17
C ASP A 35 1.96 -22.93 -5.67
N LYS A 36 2.35 -21.99 -4.81
CA LYS A 36 2.24 -22.09 -3.34
C LYS A 36 1.15 -21.20 -2.77
N PHE A 37 0.88 -20.08 -3.42
CA PHE A 37 -0.08 -19.07 -2.96
C PHE A 37 -0.95 -18.62 -4.13
N GLU A 38 -2.26 -18.57 -3.91
CA GLU A 38 -3.23 -18.24 -4.95
C GLU A 38 -3.05 -16.82 -5.51
N ASP A 39 -2.65 -15.89 -4.66
CA ASP A 39 -2.42 -14.48 -4.99
C ASP A 39 -1.01 -14.16 -5.49
N ALA A 40 -0.14 -15.17 -5.60
CA ALA A 40 1.22 -14.98 -6.10
C ALA A 40 1.24 -14.81 -7.63
N PRO A 41 2.00 -13.81 -8.16
CA PRO A 41 2.10 -13.61 -9.60
C PRO A 41 2.82 -14.77 -10.28
N VAL A 42 2.38 -15.08 -11.49
CA VAL A 42 2.97 -16.15 -12.30
C VAL A 42 4.12 -15.66 -13.18
N ASP A 43 4.13 -14.36 -13.50
CA ASP A 43 5.16 -13.69 -14.29
C ASP A 43 5.21 -12.17 -14.00
N TYR A 44 6.09 -11.46 -14.70
CA TYR A 44 6.26 -10.02 -14.53
C TYR A 44 5.01 -9.21 -14.86
N GLN A 45 4.29 -9.57 -15.92
CA GLN A 45 3.08 -8.84 -16.30
C GLN A 45 2.00 -8.96 -15.22
N ASP A 46 1.80 -10.17 -14.72
CA ASP A 46 0.85 -10.43 -13.63
C ASP A 46 1.24 -9.70 -12.35
N ALA A 47 2.54 -9.66 -12.02
CA ALA A 47 3.03 -8.88 -10.88
C ALA A 47 2.72 -7.38 -11.02
N ILE A 48 2.96 -6.78 -12.19
CA ILE A 48 2.68 -5.35 -12.44
C ILE A 48 1.17 -5.06 -12.34
N GLU A 49 0.31 -5.93 -12.87
CA GLU A 49 -1.14 -5.77 -12.74
C GLU A 49 -1.58 -5.82 -11.27
N ASN A 50 -1.02 -6.73 -10.49
CA ASN A 50 -1.28 -6.80 -9.04
C ASN A 50 -0.82 -5.52 -8.33
N TYR A 51 0.35 -4.97 -8.66
CA TYR A 51 0.84 -3.72 -8.05
C TYR A 51 -0.04 -2.53 -8.41
N LYS A 52 -0.53 -2.44 -9.66
CA LYS A 52 -1.49 -1.40 -10.06
C LYS A 52 -2.77 -1.46 -9.23
N GLN A 53 -3.32 -2.65 -9.03
CA GLN A 53 -4.51 -2.83 -8.19
C GLN A 53 -4.26 -2.40 -6.73
N ILE A 54 -3.12 -2.76 -6.17
CA ILE A 54 -2.73 -2.34 -4.81
C ILE A 54 -2.61 -0.82 -4.71
N LEU A 55 -1.94 -0.18 -5.68
CA LEU A 55 -1.80 1.27 -5.74
C LEU A 55 -3.14 1.98 -5.90
N GLU A 56 -4.05 1.42 -6.72
CA GLU A 56 -5.39 1.96 -6.91
C GLU A 56 -6.23 1.90 -5.62
N ILE A 57 -6.19 0.76 -4.91
CA ILE A 57 -6.86 0.62 -3.61
C ILE A 57 -6.28 1.59 -2.59
N THR A 58 -4.95 1.74 -2.56
CA THR A 58 -4.28 2.67 -1.66
C THR A 58 -4.67 4.12 -1.97
N GLY A 59 -4.67 4.48 -3.25
CA GLY A 59 -5.05 5.81 -3.73
C GLY A 59 -6.50 6.16 -3.38
N ASP A 60 -7.40 5.20 -3.45
CA ASP A 60 -8.80 5.36 -3.04
C ASP A 60 -8.91 5.60 -1.52
N VAL A 61 -8.25 4.79 -0.71
CA VAL A 61 -8.24 4.95 0.76
C VAL A 61 -7.64 6.30 1.15
N ALA A 62 -6.55 6.71 0.52
CA ALA A 62 -5.91 8.00 0.78
C ALA A 62 -6.85 9.17 0.48
N ALA A 63 -7.44 9.19 -0.72
CA ALA A 63 -8.27 10.31 -1.18
C ALA A 63 -9.63 10.39 -0.49
N ASN A 64 -10.26 9.24 -0.20
CA ASN A 64 -11.66 9.22 0.22
C ASN A 64 -11.86 8.93 1.72
N ILE A 65 -10.80 8.55 2.44
CA ILE A 65 -10.87 8.29 3.89
C ILE A 65 -9.83 9.12 4.64
N ILE A 66 -8.54 9.03 4.27
CA ILE A 66 -7.46 9.68 5.04
C ILE A 66 -7.49 11.20 4.85
N GLU A 67 -7.54 11.66 3.61
CA GLU A 67 -7.54 13.11 3.33
C GLU A 67 -8.71 13.84 3.98
N PRO A 68 -9.97 13.38 3.90
CA PRO A 68 -11.09 14.03 4.57
C PRO A 68 -10.95 14.09 6.09
N ASN A 69 -10.20 13.17 6.69
CA ASN A 69 -9.96 13.12 8.13
C ASN A 69 -8.76 13.97 8.57
N SER A 70 -7.91 14.42 7.65
CA SER A 70 -6.61 15.04 7.95
C SER A 70 -6.71 16.28 8.82
N GLU A 71 -7.62 17.20 8.49
CA GLU A 71 -7.82 18.42 9.28
C GLU A 71 -8.26 18.12 10.71
N SER A 72 -9.22 17.22 10.91
CA SER A 72 -9.69 16.86 12.24
C SER A 72 -8.64 16.14 13.08
N VAL A 73 -7.82 15.31 12.46
CA VAL A 73 -6.70 14.62 13.12
C VAL A 73 -5.64 15.63 13.56
N ASP A 74 -5.30 16.60 12.70
CA ASP A 74 -4.32 17.63 13.01
C ASP A 74 -4.78 18.57 14.14
N LEU A 75 -6.04 19.02 14.09
CA LEU A 75 -6.62 19.92 15.10
C LEU A 75 -6.78 19.24 16.47
N GLU A 76 -7.27 18.01 16.52
CA GLU A 76 -7.44 17.25 17.77
C GLU A 76 -6.07 16.86 18.35
N GLY A 77 -5.18 16.35 17.53
CA GLY A 77 -3.85 15.91 17.91
C GLY A 77 -3.82 14.79 18.96
N PRO A 78 -2.65 14.21 19.20
CA PRO A 78 -2.47 13.29 20.32
C PRO A 78 -2.36 14.05 21.64
N HIS A 79 -2.92 13.48 22.72
CA HIS A 79 -2.86 14.08 24.05
C HIS A 79 -2.69 13.02 25.14
N LEU A 80 -2.27 13.45 26.33
CA LEU A 80 -2.13 12.58 27.51
C LEU A 80 -3.41 12.64 28.35
N GLU A 81 -3.93 11.48 28.68
CA GLU A 81 -5.08 11.32 29.56
C GLU A 81 -4.82 10.19 30.55
N ASN A 82 -4.82 10.50 31.85
CA ASN A 82 -4.53 9.53 32.91
C ASN A 82 -3.20 8.77 32.70
N GLY A 83 -2.16 9.45 32.21
CA GLY A 83 -0.84 8.86 31.95
C GLY A 83 -0.77 7.97 30.70
N ARG A 84 -1.81 7.98 29.85
CA ARG A 84 -1.83 7.24 28.58
C ARG A 84 -1.92 8.21 27.42
N MET A 85 -1.24 7.84 26.32
CA MET A 85 -1.38 8.56 25.05
C MET A 85 -2.72 8.23 24.41
N ILE A 86 -3.49 9.26 24.10
CA ILE A 86 -4.74 9.18 23.35
C ILE A 86 -4.51 9.82 21.99
N TYR A 87 -4.74 9.07 20.93
CA TYR A 87 -4.67 9.58 19.56
C TYR A 87 -5.95 10.31 19.17
N ALA A 88 -5.85 11.20 18.18
CA ALA A 88 -7.03 11.80 17.56
C ALA A 88 -8.02 10.71 17.13
N SER A 89 -9.31 10.93 17.34
CA SER A 89 -10.35 9.92 17.14
C SER A 89 -10.37 9.33 15.71
N LYS A 90 -10.20 10.19 14.70
CA LYS A 90 -10.16 9.80 13.28
C LYS A 90 -8.91 8.99 12.89
N THR A 91 -7.86 8.98 13.71
CA THR A 91 -6.68 8.14 13.50
C THR A 91 -7.05 6.66 13.45
N PHE A 92 -7.97 6.21 14.30
CA PHE A 92 -8.40 4.80 14.31
C PHE A 92 -9.23 4.44 13.07
N GLU A 93 -10.04 5.37 12.56
CA GLU A 93 -10.77 5.19 11.31
C GLU A 93 -9.80 5.00 10.13
N ASN A 94 -8.77 5.84 10.05
CA ASN A 94 -7.72 5.73 9.03
C ASN A 94 -6.96 4.39 9.12
N LEU A 95 -6.55 4.00 10.33
CA LEU A 95 -5.86 2.72 10.56
C LEU A 95 -6.74 1.51 10.24
N ASP A 96 -8.03 1.57 10.56
CA ASP A 96 -8.97 0.49 10.24
C ASP A 96 -9.19 0.37 8.73
N ALA A 97 -9.27 1.49 8.02
CA ALA A 97 -9.37 1.52 6.56
C ALA A 97 -8.15 0.87 5.89
N THR A 98 -6.93 1.25 6.30
CA THR A 98 -5.69 0.66 5.76
C THR A 98 -5.56 -0.83 6.11
N ARG A 99 -6.01 -1.24 7.31
CA ARG A 99 -6.06 -2.64 7.72
C ARG A 99 -7.04 -3.45 6.87
N LYS A 100 -8.25 -2.95 6.67
CA LYS A 100 -9.28 -3.60 5.84
C LYS A 100 -8.86 -3.71 4.37
N ALA A 101 -8.12 -2.73 3.88
CA ALA A 101 -7.55 -2.76 2.54
C ALA A 101 -6.34 -3.72 2.40
N GLY A 102 -5.90 -4.38 3.49
CA GLY A 102 -4.79 -5.33 3.45
C GLY A 102 -3.41 -4.70 3.31
N LEU A 103 -3.28 -3.40 3.62
CA LEU A 103 -2.03 -2.65 3.41
C LEU A 103 -1.00 -2.88 4.53
N HIS A 104 -1.43 -3.38 5.69
CA HIS A 104 -0.53 -3.66 6.81
C HIS A 104 0.33 -4.90 6.50
N GLY A 105 1.65 -4.74 6.62
CA GLY A 105 2.57 -5.85 6.37
C GLY A 105 2.67 -6.29 4.90
N ILE A 106 2.21 -5.46 3.96
CA ILE A 106 2.13 -5.80 2.53
C ILE A 106 3.49 -6.18 1.93
N SER A 107 4.59 -5.64 2.44
CA SER A 107 5.96 -5.98 2.00
C SER A 107 6.51 -7.27 2.61
N MET A 108 5.82 -7.84 3.59
CA MET A 108 6.23 -9.11 4.20
C MET A 108 6.07 -10.27 3.22
N PRO A 109 6.90 -11.32 3.34
CA PRO A 109 6.73 -12.52 2.53
C PRO A 109 5.33 -13.14 2.68
N ARG A 110 4.85 -13.76 1.60
CA ARG A 110 3.51 -14.38 1.55
C ARG A 110 3.30 -15.43 2.64
N ARG A 111 4.35 -16.17 3.02
CA ARG A 111 4.28 -17.16 4.12
C ARG A 111 3.90 -16.55 5.49
N TYR A 112 4.02 -15.23 5.63
CA TYR A 112 3.61 -14.50 6.83
C TYR A 112 2.35 -13.65 6.62
N GLY A 113 1.65 -13.85 5.51
CA GLY A 113 0.42 -13.14 5.19
C GLY A 113 0.60 -11.82 4.44
N GLY A 114 1.83 -11.48 4.03
CA GLY A 114 2.10 -10.31 3.20
C GLY A 114 1.89 -10.58 1.71
N GLN A 115 2.15 -9.57 0.90
CA GLN A 115 2.08 -9.62 -0.57
C GLN A 115 3.46 -9.66 -1.24
N ASN A 116 4.52 -9.73 -0.44
CA ASN A 116 5.91 -9.70 -0.92
C ASN A 116 6.23 -8.47 -1.80
N LEU A 117 5.62 -7.33 -1.51
CA LEU A 117 5.75 -6.12 -2.30
C LEU A 117 7.20 -5.63 -2.35
N PRO A 118 7.76 -5.29 -3.54
CA PRO A 118 9.08 -4.65 -3.62
C PRO A 118 9.10 -3.30 -2.90
N ASN A 119 10.22 -2.96 -2.27
CA ASN A 119 10.36 -1.68 -1.57
C ASN A 119 10.14 -0.46 -2.48
N THR A 120 10.48 -0.57 -3.76
CA THR A 120 10.21 0.48 -4.75
C THR A 120 8.71 0.76 -4.87
N VAL A 121 7.89 -0.29 -4.95
CA VAL A 121 6.42 -0.14 -5.00
C VAL A 121 5.87 0.28 -3.65
N PHE A 122 6.45 -0.20 -2.55
CA PHE A 122 6.08 0.26 -1.20
C PHE A 122 6.32 1.76 -1.01
N SER A 123 7.41 2.30 -1.58
CA SER A 123 7.67 3.75 -1.55
C SER A 123 6.59 4.54 -2.31
N MET A 124 6.09 3.99 -3.43
CA MET A 124 4.96 4.60 -4.17
C MET A 124 3.67 4.62 -3.34
N LEU A 125 3.44 3.60 -2.50
CA LEU A 125 2.31 3.57 -1.57
C LEU A 125 2.40 4.63 -0.47
N SER A 126 3.61 5.02 -0.11
CA SER A 126 3.88 5.93 1.01
C SER A 126 3.89 7.40 0.59
N GLU A 127 3.88 7.67 -0.69
CA GLU A 127 3.90 9.02 -1.26
C GLU A 127 2.51 9.66 -1.23
#